data_3dcbc57343989ec2295e458f33b32850
#
_entry.id   3dcbc57343989ec2295e458f33b32850
#
_cell.length_a   1.000
_cell.length_b   1.000
_cell.length_c   1.000
_cell.angle_alpha   90.00
_cell.angle_beta   90.00
_cell.angle_gamma   90.00
#
_symmetry.space_group_name_H-M   'P 1'
#
loop_
_entity.id
_entity.type
_entity.pdbx_description
1 polymer ?
#
loop_
_entity_poly.entity_id
_entity_poly.type
_entity_poly.pdbx_seq_one_letter_code
_entity_poly.pdbx_strand_id
1 'polypeptide(L)'
;MSSMLSVGVLFDFDGTLGDTEAPAMDVAFWELAPFMPSLERLATDPAGLDAARDAFVVENAGKAFEFMLEKVDAERAASGGLLPIEQAWARDLAACALTASPLAAAVDTQRAKLGLKTLADIFSASVAEPTLLAQQKADTNARLAIAATPTPNTPAALEALVKASVPFVIATTSGKPRVPICVDACGFRAHFPSDDANIHSGESDFDPPRFKPAPDVYLRAASYVGGGGGLPPARCVAVEDSASGVGSAANAKIGLIVGYVGASHITDKDGHARMLMRGERSEDGRGADVVLADMADLPAVVAAFGAGGGAAVRGASWVRLPSCSS
;
A
#
# COMPACT_ATOMS: atom_id res chain seq x y z
N MET A 1 -36.72 -20.52 -5.92
CA MET A 1 -35.30 -20.19 -6.07
C MET A 1 -35.08 -18.85 -5.37
N SER A 2 -34.42 -18.84 -4.20
CA SER A 2 -34.05 -17.60 -3.54
C SER A 2 -33.07 -16.88 -4.47
N SER A 3 -33.43 -15.67 -4.92
CA SER A 3 -32.50 -14.85 -5.70
C SER A 3 -31.28 -14.60 -4.81
N MET A 4 -30.12 -15.17 -5.16
CA MET A 4 -28.87 -14.73 -4.53
C MET A 4 -28.78 -13.23 -4.68
N LEU A 5 -28.67 -12.56 -3.56
CA LEU A 5 -28.56 -11.12 -3.54
C LEU A 5 -27.20 -10.73 -4.17
N SER A 6 -27.17 -9.85 -5.14
CA SER A 6 -25.93 -9.36 -5.77
C SER A 6 -25.00 -8.77 -4.72
N VAL A 7 -23.77 -9.26 -4.67
CA VAL A 7 -22.69 -8.82 -3.76
C VAL A 7 -21.56 -8.27 -4.61
N GLY A 8 -20.85 -7.24 -4.16
CA GLY A 8 -19.66 -6.71 -4.82
C GLY A 8 -18.47 -6.69 -3.87
N VAL A 9 -17.25 -6.79 -4.42
CA VAL A 9 -16.02 -6.74 -3.65
C VAL A 9 -15.27 -5.44 -3.92
N LEU A 10 -14.84 -4.79 -2.86
CA LEU A 10 -14.08 -3.55 -2.88
C LEU A 10 -12.69 -3.85 -2.30
N PHE A 11 -11.69 -3.92 -3.18
CA PHE A 11 -10.33 -4.25 -2.78
C PHE A 11 -9.52 -3.01 -2.46
N ASP A 12 -8.81 -2.99 -1.35
CA ASP A 12 -7.60 -2.20 -1.29
C ASP A 12 -6.56 -2.74 -2.28
N PHE A 13 -5.53 -1.95 -2.60
CA PHE A 13 -4.50 -2.38 -3.55
C PHE A 13 -3.18 -2.73 -2.88
N ASP A 14 -2.55 -1.76 -2.19
CA ASP A 14 -1.21 -1.89 -1.63
C ASP A 14 -1.22 -2.86 -0.43
N GLY A 15 -0.52 -3.98 -0.51
CA GLY A 15 -0.56 -5.02 0.54
C GLY A 15 -1.78 -5.94 0.51
N THR A 16 -2.78 -5.64 -0.33
CA THR A 16 -3.99 -6.46 -0.49
C THR A 16 -4.01 -7.19 -1.83
N LEU A 17 -4.15 -6.49 -2.96
CA LEU A 17 -4.05 -7.09 -4.30
C LEU A 17 -2.60 -7.21 -4.76
N GLY A 18 -1.81 -6.17 -4.55
CA GLY A 18 -0.42 -6.07 -4.96
C GLY A 18 0.53 -6.05 -3.76
N ASP A 19 1.62 -6.79 -3.86
CA ASP A 19 2.73 -6.76 -2.90
C ASP A 19 3.68 -5.62 -3.28
N THR A 20 3.33 -4.41 -2.87
CA THR A 20 3.94 -3.14 -3.29
C THR A 20 4.68 -2.43 -2.17
N GLU A 21 4.43 -2.79 -0.91
CA GLU A 21 5.01 -2.10 0.25
C GLU A 21 6.55 -2.25 0.31
N ALA A 22 7.07 -3.47 0.20
CA ALA A 22 8.50 -3.69 0.29
C ALA A 22 9.28 -2.94 -0.82
N PRO A 23 8.90 -3.00 -2.12
CA PRO A 23 9.54 -2.21 -3.15
C PRO A 23 9.44 -0.69 -2.94
N ALA A 24 8.33 -0.19 -2.43
CA ALA A 24 8.16 1.24 -2.16
C ALA A 24 9.02 1.71 -0.99
N MET A 25 9.12 0.91 0.08
CA MET A 25 9.98 1.22 1.23
C MET A 25 11.48 1.17 0.85
N ASP A 26 11.88 0.26 -0.02
CA ASP A 26 13.26 0.25 -0.56
C ASP A 26 13.58 1.59 -1.25
N VAL A 27 12.69 2.09 -2.10
CA VAL A 27 12.87 3.39 -2.75
C VAL A 27 12.94 4.51 -1.70
N ALA A 28 12.00 4.53 -0.75
CA ALA A 28 11.96 5.56 0.29
C ALA A 28 13.27 5.63 1.10
N PHE A 29 13.85 4.48 1.45
CA PHE A 29 15.13 4.43 2.14
C PHE A 29 16.26 5.01 1.28
N TRP A 30 16.40 4.54 0.03
CA TRP A 30 17.50 4.97 -0.83
C TRP A 30 17.36 6.41 -1.36
N GLU A 31 16.16 6.98 -1.30
CA GLU A 31 15.95 8.42 -1.51
C GLU A 31 16.44 9.26 -0.31
N LEU A 32 16.18 8.79 0.91
CA LEU A 32 16.55 9.50 2.13
C LEU A 32 18.00 9.26 2.56
N ALA A 33 18.58 8.10 2.25
CA ALA A 33 19.89 7.69 2.70
C ALA A 33 21.01 8.72 2.46
N PRO A 34 21.10 9.43 1.31
CA PRO A 34 22.12 10.45 1.08
C PRO A 34 22.04 11.62 2.06
N PHE A 35 20.89 11.83 2.69
CA PHE A 35 20.63 12.92 3.61
C PHE A 35 20.75 12.55 5.09
N MET A 36 20.97 11.25 5.40
CA MET A 36 21.02 10.73 6.78
C MET A 36 22.44 10.78 7.32
N PRO A 37 22.79 11.73 8.22
CA PRO A 37 24.13 11.83 8.79
C PRO A 37 24.60 10.55 9.51
N SER A 38 23.68 9.80 10.10
CA SER A 38 23.97 8.51 10.75
C SER A 38 24.53 7.45 9.80
N LEU A 39 24.27 7.54 8.50
CA LEU A 39 24.74 6.59 7.50
C LEU A 39 26.13 6.90 6.92
N GLU A 40 26.68 8.09 7.13
CA GLU A 40 28.00 8.47 6.61
C GLU A 40 29.10 7.47 7.01
N ARG A 41 29.04 6.98 8.25
CA ARG A 41 29.97 5.97 8.77
C ARG A 41 29.84 4.59 8.11
N LEU A 42 28.74 4.31 7.45
CA LEU A 42 28.44 3.06 6.75
C LEU A 42 28.74 3.14 5.25
N ALA A 43 29.22 4.26 4.75
CA ALA A 43 29.43 4.50 3.31
C ALA A 43 30.33 3.42 2.64
N THR A 44 31.22 2.78 3.39
CA THR A 44 32.09 1.68 2.92
C THR A 44 31.73 0.32 3.50
N ASP A 45 30.57 0.22 4.16
CA ASP A 45 30.06 -1.02 4.77
C ASP A 45 28.70 -1.39 4.15
N PRO A 46 28.67 -2.12 3.03
CA PRO A 46 27.43 -2.52 2.37
C PRO A 46 26.50 -3.34 3.27
N ALA A 47 27.05 -4.21 4.14
CA ALA A 47 26.25 -5.03 5.05
C ALA A 47 25.60 -4.17 6.12
N GLY A 48 26.30 -3.15 6.62
CA GLY A 48 25.76 -2.16 7.55
C GLY A 48 24.67 -1.32 6.93
N LEU A 49 24.80 -0.92 5.66
CA LEU A 49 23.76 -0.20 4.91
C LEU A 49 22.52 -1.07 4.68
N ASP A 50 22.70 -2.34 4.31
CA ASP A 50 21.57 -3.28 4.15
C ASP A 50 20.83 -3.49 5.48
N ALA A 51 21.55 -3.64 6.60
CA ALA A 51 20.95 -3.75 7.92
C ALA A 51 20.19 -2.46 8.33
N ALA A 52 20.74 -1.30 8.00
CA ALA A 52 20.07 0.00 8.24
C ALA A 52 18.78 0.12 7.41
N ARG A 53 18.79 -0.35 6.15
CA ARG A 53 17.62 -0.41 5.29
C ARG A 53 16.56 -1.35 5.89
N ASP A 54 16.93 -2.54 6.33
CA ASP A 54 15.99 -3.50 6.93
C ASP A 54 15.33 -2.92 8.20
N ALA A 55 16.11 -2.26 9.05
CA ALA A 55 15.60 -1.60 10.25
C ALA A 55 14.62 -0.45 9.88
N PHE A 56 14.97 0.34 8.86
CA PHE A 56 14.12 1.42 8.37
C PHE A 56 12.78 0.92 7.84
N VAL A 57 12.78 -0.17 7.06
CA VAL A 57 11.56 -0.79 6.52
C VAL A 57 10.64 -1.25 7.64
N VAL A 58 11.18 -1.96 8.65
CA VAL A 58 10.40 -2.43 9.81
C VAL A 58 9.81 -1.25 10.60
N GLU A 59 10.60 -0.20 10.83
CA GLU A 59 10.17 0.96 11.61
C GLU A 59 9.10 1.79 10.91
N ASN A 60 9.13 1.86 9.57
CA ASN A 60 8.33 2.79 8.80
C ASN A 60 7.23 2.13 7.96
N ALA A 61 7.05 0.81 8.03
CA ALA A 61 5.97 0.11 7.33
C ALA A 61 4.61 0.76 7.59
N GLY A 62 3.88 1.04 6.51
CA GLY A 62 2.55 1.66 6.55
C GLY A 62 2.54 3.16 6.87
N LYS A 63 3.70 3.84 6.97
CA LYS A 63 3.77 5.30 7.17
C LYS A 63 3.94 6.01 5.83
N ALA A 64 3.41 7.23 5.75
CA ALA A 64 3.64 8.10 4.60
C ALA A 64 5.09 8.61 4.56
N PHE A 65 5.61 8.86 3.35
CA PHE A 65 6.99 9.30 3.13
C PHE A 65 7.30 10.62 3.84
N GLU A 66 6.33 11.51 3.96
CA GLU A 66 6.45 12.79 4.65
C GLU A 66 6.88 12.64 6.13
N PHE A 67 6.38 11.61 6.83
CA PHE A 67 6.81 11.32 8.21
C PHE A 67 8.26 10.85 8.29
N MET A 68 8.71 10.08 7.28
CA MET A 68 10.10 9.64 7.19
C MET A 68 11.02 10.83 6.93
N LEU A 69 10.61 11.73 6.03
CA LEU A 69 11.31 12.96 5.69
C LEU A 69 11.46 13.86 6.92
N GLU A 70 10.38 14.11 7.68
CA GLU A 70 10.41 14.90 8.92
C GLU A 70 11.40 14.33 9.95
N LYS A 71 11.49 12.99 10.06
CA LYS A 71 12.42 12.32 10.96
C LYS A 71 13.88 12.55 10.53
N VAL A 72 14.18 12.43 9.25
CA VAL A 72 15.52 12.70 8.72
C VAL A 72 15.88 14.17 8.87
N ASP A 73 14.93 15.08 8.66
CA ASP A 73 15.14 16.52 8.88
C ASP A 73 15.48 16.84 10.35
N ALA A 74 14.83 16.17 11.30
CA ALA A 74 15.17 16.29 12.71
C ALA A 74 16.59 15.78 13.03
N GLU A 75 17.01 14.66 12.42
CA GLU A 75 18.39 14.16 12.53
C GLU A 75 19.40 15.15 11.95
N ARG A 76 19.12 15.71 10.76
CA ARG A 76 19.95 16.74 10.09
C ARG A 76 20.13 17.98 10.96
N ALA A 77 19.04 18.49 11.52
CA ALA A 77 19.07 19.64 12.41
C ALA A 77 19.93 19.39 13.67
N ALA A 78 19.85 18.18 14.25
CA ALA A 78 20.65 17.77 15.40
C ALA A 78 22.13 17.58 15.06
N SER A 79 22.46 17.24 13.83
CA SER A 79 23.83 16.93 13.36
C SER A 79 24.60 18.14 12.85
N GLY A 80 24.46 19.30 13.49
CA GLY A 80 25.22 20.51 13.15
C GLY A 80 24.41 21.60 12.43
N GLY A 81 23.07 21.53 12.49
CA GLY A 81 22.19 22.55 11.90
C GLY A 81 22.13 22.50 10.38
N LEU A 82 22.17 21.30 9.80
CA LEU A 82 21.98 21.09 8.36
C LEU A 82 20.56 21.54 7.97
N LEU A 83 20.42 22.05 6.75
CA LEU A 83 19.13 22.51 6.24
C LEU A 83 18.16 21.32 6.09
N PRO A 84 16.84 21.55 6.26
CA PRO A 84 15.82 20.59 5.88
C PRO A 84 15.99 20.14 4.43
N ILE A 85 15.67 18.89 4.15
CA ILE A 85 15.95 18.23 2.87
C ILE A 85 15.35 18.98 1.69
N GLU A 86 14.08 19.41 1.79
CA GLU A 86 13.43 20.12 0.67
C GLU A 86 14.05 21.51 0.38
N GLN A 87 14.76 22.10 1.35
CA GLN A 87 15.55 23.30 1.13
C GLN A 87 16.94 23.01 0.58
N ALA A 88 17.47 21.81 0.84
CA ALA A 88 18.80 21.36 0.46
C ALA A 88 18.81 20.50 -0.80
N TRP A 89 17.62 20.04 -1.25
CA TRP A 89 17.46 19.19 -2.42
C TRP A 89 18.26 19.73 -3.61
N ALA A 90 18.70 18.91 -4.48
CA ALA A 90 19.58 19.22 -5.60
C ALA A 90 20.96 19.74 -5.18
N ARG A 91 21.07 20.72 -4.26
CA ARG A 91 22.35 21.28 -3.83
C ARG A 91 23.19 20.27 -3.06
N ASP A 92 22.63 19.64 -2.03
CA ASP A 92 23.34 18.66 -1.21
C ASP A 92 23.67 17.39 -2.02
N LEU A 93 22.71 16.88 -2.81
CA LEU A 93 22.95 15.71 -3.64
C LEU A 93 23.85 15.99 -4.82
N ALA A 94 23.72 17.14 -5.47
CA ALA A 94 24.65 17.53 -6.54
C ALA A 94 26.08 17.65 -6.00
N ALA A 95 26.28 18.19 -4.81
CA ALA A 95 27.59 18.23 -4.18
C ALA A 95 28.12 16.81 -3.88
N CYS A 96 27.29 15.94 -3.32
CA CYS A 96 27.64 14.53 -3.06
C CYS A 96 27.95 13.75 -4.34
N ALA A 97 27.12 13.88 -5.35
CA ALA A 97 27.30 13.17 -6.63
C ALA A 97 28.57 13.65 -7.38
N LEU A 98 28.76 14.97 -7.44
CA LEU A 98 29.90 15.58 -8.14
C LEU A 98 31.22 15.41 -7.39
N THR A 99 31.19 15.31 -6.06
CA THR A 99 32.41 15.11 -5.25
C THR A 99 32.72 13.64 -5.02
N ALA A 100 31.96 12.72 -5.62
CA ALA A 100 32.13 11.27 -5.46
C ALA A 100 32.15 10.84 -3.96
N SER A 101 31.20 11.38 -3.18
CA SER A 101 31.02 10.94 -1.80
C SER A 101 30.88 9.42 -1.72
N PRO A 102 31.61 8.71 -0.83
CA PRO A 102 31.47 7.27 -0.67
C PRO A 102 30.04 6.82 -0.40
N LEU A 103 29.27 7.60 0.36
CA LEU A 103 27.86 7.29 0.62
C LEU A 103 27.00 7.45 -0.65
N ALA A 104 27.19 8.52 -1.42
CA ALA A 104 26.48 8.70 -2.68
C ALA A 104 26.78 7.57 -3.68
N ALA A 105 28.04 7.14 -3.78
CA ALA A 105 28.42 6.02 -4.64
C ALA A 105 27.78 4.68 -4.18
N ALA A 106 27.70 4.44 -2.87
CA ALA A 106 27.01 3.28 -2.31
C ALA A 106 25.50 3.31 -2.60
N VAL A 107 24.86 4.47 -2.43
CA VAL A 107 23.45 4.68 -2.77
C VAL A 107 23.21 4.45 -4.26
N ASP A 108 24.02 5.01 -5.14
CA ASP A 108 23.92 4.81 -6.60
C ASP A 108 24.04 3.34 -6.99
N THR A 109 24.92 2.59 -6.31
CA THR A 109 25.04 1.15 -6.50
C THR A 109 23.73 0.42 -6.18
N GLN A 110 23.04 0.81 -5.11
CA GLN A 110 21.75 0.21 -4.74
C GLN A 110 20.61 0.67 -5.66
N ARG A 111 20.56 1.95 -6.02
CA ARG A 111 19.60 2.47 -7.01
C ARG A 111 19.68 1.70 -8.32
N ALA A 112 20.90 1.46 -8.83
CA ALA A 112 21.10 0.67 -10.05
C ALA A 112 20.56 -0.76 -9.91
N LYS A 113 20.75 -1.42 -8.76
CA LYS A 113 20.20 -2.76 -8.50
C LYS A 113 18.65 -2.76 -8.47
N LEU A 114 18.05 -1.66 -8.05
CA LEU A 114 16.59 -1.49 -8.06
C LEU A 114 16.04 -1.13 -9.46
N GLY A 115 16.91 -0.95 -10.47
CA GLY A 115 16.52 -0.53 -11.82
C GLY A 115 16.20 0.96 -11.91
N LEU A 116 16.63 1.76 -10.93
CA LEU A 116 16.47 3.21 -10.89
C LEU A 116 17.69 3.91 -11.54
N LYS A 117 17.46 5.13 -12.05
CA LYS A 117 18.57 6.00 -12.46
C LYS A 117 19.44 6.33 -11.25
N THR A 118 20.75 6.40 -11.43
CA THR A 118 21.65 6.85 -10.38
C THR A 118 21.46 8.34 -10.08
N LEU A 119 21.80 8.78 -8.88
CA LEU A 119 21.77 10.21 -8.53
C LEU A 119 22.73 11.00 -9.44
N ALA A 120 23.90 10.44 -9.71
CA ALA A 120 24.85 11.02 -10.65
C ALA A 120 24.23 11.24 -12.04
N ASP A 121 23.45 10.27 -12.56
CA ASP A 121 22.79 10.39 -13.87
C ASP A 121 21.71 11.47 -13.86
N ILE A 122 20.82 11.48 -12.86
CA ILE A 122 19.71 12.45 -12.82
C ILE A 122 20.20 13.90 -12.63
N PHE A 123 21.26 14.11 -11.86
CA PHE A 123 21.84 15.46 -11.67
C PHE A 123 22.70 15.91 -12.83
N SER A 124 23.52 15.04 -13.42
CA SER A 124 24.34 15.39 -14.60
C SER A 124 23.48 15.67 -15.84
N ALA A 125 22.38 14.96 -16.02
CA ALA A 125 21.43 15.21 -17.11
C ALA A 125 20.41 16.33 -16.82
N SER A 126 20.45 16.94 -15.62
CA SER A 126 19.49 17.96 -15.17
C SER A 126 18.02 17.48 -15.26
N VAL A 127 17.79 16.21 -14.95
CA VAL A 127 16.45 15.59 -14.96
C VAL A 127 15.92 15.26 -13.56
N ALA A 128 16.54 15.80 -12.52
CA ALA A 128 16.05 15.70 -11.15
C ALA A 128 14.70 16.43 -11.01
N GLU A 129 13.77 15.81 -10.30
CA GLU A 129 12.51 16.46 -9.95
C GLU A 129 12.76 17.69 -9.03
N PRO A 130 11.83 18.66 -8.99
CA PRO A 130 12.04 19.91 -8.25
C PRO A 130 12.14 19.73 -6.73
N THR A 131 11.58 18.65 -6.19
CA THR A 131 11.60 18.31 -4.75
C THR A 131 11.94 16.84 -4.55
N LEU A 132 12.47 16.47 -3.37
CA LEU A 132 12.72 15.07 -3.04
C LEU A 132 11.42 14.26 -3.01
N LEU A 133 10.33 14.84 -2.52
CA LEU A 133 9.01 14.17 -2.53
C LEU A 133 8.56 13.83 -3.95
N ALA A 134 8.75 14.73 -4.91
CA ALA A 134 8.44 14.48 -6.32
C ALA A 134 9.35 13.38 -6.91
N GLN A 135 10.66 13.42 -6.60
CA GLN A 135 11.60 12.39 -7.03
C GLN A 135 11.24 11.02 -6.46
N GLN A 136 10.92 10.95 -5.18
CA GLN A 136 10.50 9.69 -4.53
C GLN A 136 9.23 9.12 -5.20
N LYS A 137 8.23 9.96 -5.52
CA LYS A 137 7.04 9.51 -6.24
C LYS A 137 7.37 8.98 -7.63
N ALA A 138 8.25 9.66 -8.38
CA ALA A 138 8.67 9.24 -9.71
C ALA A 138 9.43 7.89 -9.67
N ASP A 139 10.38 7.76 -8.75
CA ASP A 139 11.20 6.55 -8.59
C ASP A 139 10.38 5.38 -8.03
N THR A 140 9.44 5.64 -7.11
CA THR A 140 8.50 4.62 -6.64
C THR A 140 7.66 4.08 -7.80
N ASN A 141 7.12 4.94 -8.66
CA ASN A 141 6.38 4.51 -9.84
C ASN A 141 7.25 3.69 -10.79
N ALA A 142 8.49 4.13 -11.06
CA ALA A 142 9.43 3.40 -11.90
C ALA A 142 9.77 2.02 -11.29
N ARG A 143 10.01 1.95 -9.99
CA ARG A 143 10.28 0.69 -9.28
C ARG A 143 9.08 -0.25 -9.30
N LEU A 144 7.89 0.24 -8.99
CA LEU A 144 6.68 -0.56 -8.95
C LEU A 144 6.30 -1.10 -10.34
N ALA A 145 6.59 -0.37 -11.42
CA ALA A 145 6.38 -0.86 -12.78
C ALA A 145 7.10 -2.19 -13.09
N ILE A 146 8.21 -2.47 -12.39
CA ILE A 146 9.02 -3.68 -12.61
C ILE A 146 9.04 -4.65 -11.42
N ALA A 147 8.60 -4.22 -10.24
CA ALA A 147 8.75 -5.00 -9.01
C ALA A 147 7.43 -5.31 -8.29
N ALA A 148 6.34 -4.63 -8.64
CA ALA A 148 5.04 -4.97 -8.07
C ALA A 148 4.62 -6.37 -8.54
N THR A 149 4.22 -7.20 -7.60
CA THR A 149 3.75 -8.57 -7.87
C THR A 149 2.40 -8.79 -7.20
N PRO A 150 1.57 -9.73 -7.68
CA PRO A 150 0.37 -10.12 -6.95
C PRO A 150 0.69 -10.60 -5.54
N THR A 151 -0.16 -10.29 -4.57
CA THR A 151 -0.14 -11.03 -3.30
C THR A 151 -0.50 -12.50 -3.53
N PRO A 152 -0.09 -13.43 -2.64
CA PRO A 152 -0.29 -14.86 -2.84
C PRO A 152 -1.74 -15.23 -3.14
N ASN A 153 -1.94 -16.03 -4.19
CA ASN A 153 -3.23 -16.57 -4.66
C ASN A 153 -4.26 -15.52 -5.14
N THR A 154 -3.92 -14.22 -5.17
CA THR A 154 -4.82 -13.17 -5.67
C THR A 154 -5.27 -13.39 -7.12
N PRO A 155 -4.41 -13.78 -8.09
CA PRO A 155 -4.87 -14.04 -9.45
C PRO A 155 -5.98 -15.11 -9.50
N ALA A 156 -5.81 -16.23 -8.79
CA ALA A 156 -6.80 -17.30 -8.75
C ALA A 156 -8.11 -16.85 -8.06
N ALA A 157 -8.03 -16.03 -7.03
CA ALA A 157 -9.20 -15.47 -6.36
C ALA A 157 -10.00 -14.53 -7.28
N LEU A 158 -9.33 -13.65 -8.03
CA LEU A 158 -9.98 -12.79 -9.01
C LEU A 158 -10.67 -13.58 -10.13
N GLU A 159 -10.01 -14.60 -10.68
CA GLU A 159 -10.62 -15.51 -11.67
C GLU A 159 -11.85 -16.23 -11.12
N ALA A 160 -11.80 -16.69 -9.87
CA ALA A 160 -12.93 -17.33 -9.22
C ALA A 160 -14.12 -16.39 -9.03
N LEU A 161 -13.88 -15.12 -8.67
CA LEU A 161 -14.91 -14.08 -8.58
C LEU A 161 -15.52 -13.77 -9.95
N VAL A 162 -14.71 -13.67 -11.01
CA VAL A 162 -15.20 -13.49 -12.39
C VAL A 162 -16.10 -14.65 -12.79
N LYS A 163 -15.65 -15.89 -12.55
CA LYS A 163 -16.44 -17.11 -12.84
C LYS A 163 -17.76 -17.14 -12.07
N ALA A 164 -17.79 -16.63 -10.85
CA ALA A 164 -18.99 -16.52 -10.04
C ALA A 164 -19.87 -15.30 -10.41
N SER A 165 -19.46 -14.48 -11.39
CA SER A 165 -20.13 -13.22 -11.78
C SER A 165 -20.26 -12.22 -10.62
N VAL A 166 -19.29 -12.21 -9.71
CA VAL A 166 -19.20 -11.25 -8.61
C VAL A 166 -18.40 -10.03 -9.11
N PRO A 167 -19.00 -8.84 -9.18
CA PRO A 167 -18.30 -7.64 -9.58
C PRO A 167 -17.34 -7.16 -8.49
N PHE A 168 -16.24 -6.53 -8.91
CA PHE A 168 -15.26 -5.96 -7.98
C PHE A 168 -14.58 -4.72 -8.57
N VAL A 169 -14.08 -3.86 -7.68
CA VAL A 169 -13.33 -2.64 -8.00
C VAL A 169 -12.24 -2.40 -6.95
N ILE A 170 -11.31 -1.50 -7.22
CA ILE A 170 -10.26 -1.07 -6.31
C ILE A 170 -10.72 0.18 -5.55
N ALA A 171 -10.45 0.22 -4.23
CA ALA A 171 -10.66 1.34 -3.33
C ALA A 171 -9.39 1.59 -2.52
N THR A 172 -8.54 2.51 -2.96
CA THR A 172 -7.21 2.74 -2.40
C THR A 172 -6.99 4.19 -1.95
N THR A 173 -6.03 4.43 -1.06
CA THR A 173 -5.53 5.78 -0.76
C THR A 173 -4.51 6.26 -1.78
N SER A 174 -3.82 5.34 -2.46
CA SER A 174 -2.76 5.66 -3.43
C SER A 174 -3.31 6.37 -4.66
N GLY A 175 -2.53 7.33 -5.15
CA GLY A 175 -2.92 8.16 -6.29
C GLY A 175 -2.81 7.46 -7.64
N LYS A 176 -3.48 8.05 -8.61
CA LYS A 176 -3.25 7.81 -10.03
C LYS A 176 -2.09 8.74 -10.47
N PRO A 177 -1.11 8.29 -11.22
CA PRO A 177 -1.03 7.07 -12.03
C PRO A 177 -0.43 5.83 -11.32
N ARG A 178 0.01 5.90 -10.05
CA ARG A 178 0.67 4.77 -9.35
C ARG A 178 -0.12 3.47 -9.44
N VAL A 179 -1.43 3.50 -9.11
CA VAL A 179 -2.23 2.29 -9.05
C VAL A 179 -2.41 1.62 -10.41
N PRO A 180 -2.70 2.33 -11.53
CA PRO A 180 -2.69 1.74 -12.86
C PRO A 180 -1.38 1.05 -13.24
N ILE A 181 -0.24 1.65 -12.89
CA ILE A 181 1.10 1.05 -13.10
C ILE A 181 1.20 -0.29 -12.36
N CYS A 182 0.77 -0.34 -11.10
CA CYS A 182 0.79 -1.56 -10.31
C CYS A 182 -0.20 -2.62 -10.83
N VAL A 183 -1.38 -2.21 -11.30
CA VAL A 183 -2.36 -3.10 -11.95
C VAL A 183 -1.74 -3.77 -13.18
N ASP A 184 -1.00 -3.00 -14.00
CA ASP A 184 -0.31 -3.55 -15.17
C ASP A 184 0.83 -4.49 -14.77
N ALA A 185 1.67 -4.08 -13.82
CA ALA A 185 2.80 -4.88 -13.36
C ALA A 185 2.36 -6.21 -12.72
N CYS A 186 1.25 -6.21 -11.97
CA CYS A 186 0.66 -7.43 -11.41
C CYS A 186 -0.10 -8.29 -12.43
N GLY A 187 -0.24 -7.85 -13.68
CA GLY A 187 -0.99 -8.57 -14.72
C GLY A 187 -2.51 -8.51 -14.54
N PHE A 188 -3.03 -7.53 -13.81
CA PHE A 188 -4.45 -7.44 -13.46
C PHE A 188 -5.29 -6.60 -14.43
N ARG A 189 -4.69 -6.07 -15.51
CA ARG A 189 -5.39 -5.17 -16.44
C ARG A 189 -6.67 -5.77 -17.05
N ALA A 190 -6.71 -7.08 -17.29
CA ALA A 190 -7.91 -7.76 -17.76
C ALA A 190 -9.07 -7.73 -16.74
N HIS A 191 -8.77 -7.66 -15.45
CA HIS A 191 -9.74 -7.58 -14.35
C HIS A 191 -10.16 -6.13 -14.04
N PHE A 192 -9.28 -5.17 -14.28
CA PHE A 192 -9.51 -3.73 -14.05
C PHE A 192 -9.21 -2.93 -15.34
N PRO A 193 -10.06 -3.05 -16.38
CA PRO A 193 -9.77 -2.49 -17.70
C PRO A 193 -9.87 -0.96 -17.78
N SER A 194 -10.57 -0.31 -16.85
CA SER A 194 -10.79 1.13 -16.84
C SER A 194 -10.29 1.75 -15.53
N ASP A 195 -9.38 2.71 -15.65
CA ASP A 195 -8.85 3.45 -14.49
C ASP A 195 -9.93 4.29 -13.78
N ASP A 196 -10.94 4.77 -14.51
CA ASP A 196 -12.01 5.58 -13.94
C ASP A 196 -13.17 4.77 -13.36
N ALA A 197 -13.48 3.62 -13.98
CA ALA A 197 -14.59 2.79 -13.55
C ALA A 197 -14.19 1.72 -12.50
N ASN A 198 -12.92 1.30 -12.52
CA ASN A 198 -12.45 0.20 -11.68
C ASN A 198 -11.48 0.60 -10.58
N ILE A 199 -10.90 1.82 -10.63
CA ILE A 199 -9.92 2.30 -9.65
C ILE A 199 -10.43 3.59 -9.01
N HIS A 200 -10.68 3.54 -7.71
CA HIS A 200 -11.13 4.68 -6.92
C HIS A 200 -10.05 5.03 -5.90
N SER A 201 -9.56 6.28 -6.00
CA SER A 201 -8.41 6.79 -5.27
C SER A 201 -8.82 7.89 -4.29
N GLY A 202 -8.44 7.73 -3.03
CA GLY A 202 -8.63 8.78 -2.02
C GLY A 202 -7.80 10.04 -2.31
N GLU A 203 -6.62 9.87 -2.92
CA GLU A 203 -5.76 11.00 -3.31
C GLU A 203 -6.29 11.72 -4.56
N SER A 204 -6.69 10.99 -5.60
CA SER A 204 -6.90 11.57 -6.92
C SER A 204 -8.35 11.86 -7.30
N ASP A 205 -9.32 11.21 -6.67
CA ASP A 205 -10.74 11.31 -7.05
C ASP A 205 -11.52 12.33 -6.21
N PHE A 206 -10.84 13.04 -5.30
CA PHE A 206 -11.44 14.04 -4.40
C PHE A 206 -10.60 15.32 -4.35
N ASP A 207 -11.27 16.46 -4.20
CA ASP A 207 -10.65 17.76 -3.97
C ASP A 207 -11.35 18.44 -2.77
N PRO A 208 -10.67 18.61 -1.61
CA PRO A 208 -9.34 18.07 -1.29
C PRO A 208 -9.32 16.54 -1.16
N PRO A 209 -8.12 15.90 -1.22
CA PRO A 209 -7.98 14.45 -1.05
C PRO A 209 -8.67 13.90 0.21
N ARG A 210 -9.19 12.66 0.11
CA ARG A 210 -9.91 11.96 1.18
C ARG A 210 -9.25 10.63 1.46
N PHE A 211 -8.37 10.62 2.46
CA PHE A 211 -7.63 9.42 2.83
C PHE A 211 -8.38 8.56 3.85
N LYS A 212 -8.19 7.25 3.81
CA LYS A 212 -8.63 6.33 4.86
C LYS A 212 -8.05 6.80 6.21
N PRO A 213 -8.81 6.84 7.32
CA PRO A 213 -10.06 6.13 7.55
C PRO A 213 -11.35 6.89 7.18
N ALA A 214 -11.29 8.02 6.44
CA ALA A 214 -12.52 8.63 5.91
C ALA A 214 -13.26 7.62 5.02
N PRO A 215 -14.62 7.59 5.04
CA PRO A 215 -15.40 6.57 4.34
C PRO A 215 -15.48 6.78 2.83
N ASP A 216 -15.06 7.95 2.34
CA ASP A 216 -15.35 8.49 1.03
C ASP A 216 -14.95 7.55 -0.12
N VAL A 217 -13.74 6.97 -0.08
CA VAL A 217 -13.26 6.10 -1.15
C VAL A 217 -14.07 4.81 -1.24
N TYR A 218 -14.49 4.23 -0.12
CA TYR A 218 -15.35 3.04 -0.12
C TYR A 218 -16.77 3.34 -0.56
N LEU A 219 -17.34 4.48 -0.17
CA LEU A 219 -18.65 4.93 -0.65
C LEU A 219 -18.64 5.15 -2.16
N ARG A 220 -17.57 5.79 -2.68
CA ARG A 220 -17.37 5.95 -4.11
C ARG A 220 -17.24 4.59 -4.81
N ALA A 221 -16.39 3.71 -4.35
CA ALA A 221 -16.21 2.37 -4.92
C ALA A 221 -17.52 1.57 -4.93
N ALA A 222 -18.32 1.61 -3.86
CA ALA A 222 -19.63 0.98 -3.79
C ALA A 222 -20.62 1.53 -4.83
N SER A 223 -20.52 2.82 -5.18
CA SER A 223 -21.38 3.44 -6.21
C SER A 223 -21.01 3.06 -7.64
N TYR A 224 -19.85 2.42 -7.86
CA TYR A 224 -19.38 1.99 -9.18
C TYR A 224 -19.37 0.46 -9.34
N VAL A 225 -19.23 -0.31 -8.27
CA VAL A 225 -19.20 -1.77 -8.36
C VAL A 225 -20.51 -2.32 -8.93
N GLY A 226 -20.41 -3.22 -9.92
CA GLY A 226 -21.59 -3.80 -10.58
C GLY A 226 -22.06 -3.07 -11.82
N GLY A 227 -21.31 -2.07 -12.33
CA GLY A 227 -21.55 -1.43 -13.61
C GLY A 227 -22.73 -0.45 -13.62
N GLY A 228 -22.47 0.83 -13.40
CA GLY A 228 -23.40 1.93 -13.68
C GLY A 228 -24.56 2.17 -12.69
N GLY A 229 -24.80 1.27 -11.75
CA GLY A 229 -25.84 1.43 -10.72
C GLY A 229 -25.34 1.29 -9.30
N GLY A 230 -24.10 0.83 -9.15
CA GLY A 230 -23.49 0.55 -7.85
C GLY A 230 -24.25 -0.47 -6.99
N LEU A 231 -23.75 -0.72 -5.81
CA LEU A 231 -24.40 -1.53 -4.80
C LEU A 231 -24.48 -0.75 -3.47
N PRO A 232 -25.53 -0.95 -2.66
CA PRO A 232 -25.55 -0.42 -1.31
C PRO A 232 -24.32 -0.91 -0.53
N PRO A 233 -23.66 -0.07 0.28
CA PRO A 233 -22.49 -0.45 1.08
C PRO A 233 -22.71 -1.75 1.89
N ALA A 234 -23.89 -1.95 2.44
CA ALA A 234 -24.28 -3.15 3.17
C ALA A 234 -24.26 -4.45 2.32
N ARG A 235 -24.14 -4.34 0.99
CA ARG A 235 -24.04 -5.45 0.04
C ARG A 235 -22.60 -5.63 -0.48
N CYS A 236 -21.69 -4.81 -0.01
CA CYS A 236 -20.29 -4.88 -0.40
C CYS A 236 -19.45 -5.62 0.63
N VAL A 237 -18.39 -6.24 0.16
CA VAL A 237 -17.31 -6.84 0.93
C VAL A 237 -16.07 -5.98 0.72
N ALA A 238 -15.48 -5.41 1.78
CA ALA A 238 -14.18 -4.77 1.71
C ALA A 238 -13.09 -5.80 2.04
N VAL A 239 -11.96 -5.73 1.33
CA VAL A 239 -10.76 -6.53 1.62
C VAL A 239 -9.61 -5.58 1.88
N GLU A 240 -8.98 -5.67 3.06
CA GLU A 240 -8.05 -4.69 3.60
C GLU A 240 -6.94 -5.32 4.43
N ASP A 241 -5.73 -4.79 4.32
CA ASP A 241 -4.58 -5.19 5.15
C ASP A 241 -4.20 -4.17 6.23
N SER A 242 -4.82 -2.98 6.22
CA SER A 242 -4.47 -1.88 7.13
C SER A 242 -5.59 -1.50 8.12
N ALA A 243 -5.21 -1.01 9.31
CA ALA A 243 -6.17 -0.48 10.29
C ALA A 243 -6.96 0.73 9.75
N SER A 244 -6.30 1.59 8.97
CA SER A 244 -6.95 2.76 8.36
C SER A 244 -7.98 2.34 7.32
N GLY A 245 -7.70 1.30 6.55
CA GLY A 245 -8.61 0.78 5.55
C GLY A 245 -9.80 0.05 6.17
N VAL A 246 -9.58 -0.79 7.17
CA VAL A 246 -10.65 -1.41 7.96
C VAL A 246 -11.55 -0.34 8.58
N GLY A 247 -10.96 0.72 9.17
CA GLY A 247 -11.70 1.86 9.70
C GLY A 247 -12.54 2.56 8.64
N SER A 248 -11.97 2.79 7.45
CA SER A 248 -12.68 3.41 6.33
C SER A 248 -13.88 2.57 5.87
N ALA A 249 -13.70 1.26 5.72
CA ALA A 249 -14.78 0.33 5.37
C ALA A 249 -15.88 0.29 6.44
N ALA A 250 -15.50 0.30 7.72
CA ALA A 250 -16.45 0.37 8.84
C ALA A 250 -17.24 1.68 8.85
N ASN A 251 -16.56 2.82 8.68
CA ASN A 251 -17.18 4.15 8.61
C ASN A 251 -18.12 4.26 7.40
N ALA A 252 -17.77 3.63 6.26
CA ALA A 252 -18.63 3.52 5.08
C ALA A 252 -19.81 2.53 5.25
N LYS A 253 -19.92 1.84 6.40
CA LYS A 253 -20.96 0.84 6.68
C LYS A 253 -20.96 -0.32 5.68
N ILE A 254 -19.76 -0.75 5.24
CA ILE A 254 -19.63 -1.92 4.38
C ILE A 254 -20.15 -3.17 5.10
N GLY A 255 -20.88 -4.02 4.35
CA GLY A 255 -21.60 -5.16 4.91
C GLY A 255 -20.70 -6.22 5.53
N LEU A 256 -19.55 -6.51 4.91
CA LEU A 256 -18.52 -7.42 5.43
C LEU A 256 -17.14 -6.81 5.25
N ILE A 257 -16.33 -6.86 6.30
CA ILE A 257 -14.95 -6.39 6.28
C ILE A 257 -14.04 -7.60 6.47
N VAL A 258 -13.24 -7.88 5.45
CA VAL A 258 -12.24 -8.95 5.42
C VAL A 258 -10.88 -8.31 5.68
N GLY A 259 -10.25 -8.63 6.80
CA GLY A 259 -8.85 -8.33 7.05
C GLY A 259 -7.96 -9.32 6.30
N TYR A 260 -6.89 -8.85 5.66
CA TYR A 260 -5.93 -9.70 4.95
C TYR A 260 -4.54 -9.58 5.57
N VAL A 261 -3.91 -10.72 5.88
CA VAL A 261 -2.59 -10.77 6.50
C VAL A 261 -1.59 -11.65 5.71
N GLY A 262 -1.89 -11.87 4.43
CA GLY A 262 -1.07 -12.72 3.56
C GLY A 262 0.07 -11.98 2.85
N ALA A 263 0.11 -10.65 2.88
CA ALA A 263 1.14 -9.86 2.22
C ALA A 263 2.54 -10.12 2.80
N SER A 264 3.58 -9.97 1.96
CA SER A 264 4.96 -10.31 2.32
C SER A 264 5.55 -9.42 3.43
N HIS A 265 5.12 -8.16 3.51
CA HIS A 265 5.57 -7.20 4.52
C HIS A 265 5.01 -7.51 5.93
N ILE A 266 3.94 -8.34 6.04
CA ILE A 266 3.32 -8.69 7.32
C ILE A 266 4.02 -9.90 7.91
N THR A 267 4.98 -9.68 8.79
CA THR A 267 5.79 -10.73 9.42
C THR A 267 5.11 -11.34 10.66
N ASP A 268 4.46 -10.53 11.51
CA ASP A 268 3.62 -10.99 12.64
C ASP A 268 2.15 -11.02 12.23
N LYS A 269 1.75 -12.11 11.57
CA LYS A 269 0.37 -12.27 11.08
C LYS A 269 -0.68 -12.28 12.20
N ASP A 270 -0.36 -12.87 13.34
CA ASP A 270 -1.29 -12.96 14.48
C ASP A 270 -1.47 -11.59 15.16
N GLY A 271 -0.39 -10.85 15.37
CA GLY A 271 -0.45 -9.49 15.91
C GLY A 271 -1.19 -8.55 14.96
N HIS A 272 -0.92 -8.66 13.66
CA HIS A 272 -1.58 -7.86 12.64
C HIS A 272 -3.08 -8.19 12.54
N ALA A 273 -3.46 -9.48 12.56
CA ALA A 273 -4.86 -9.89 12.60
C ALA A 273 -5.61 -9.30 13.81
N ARG A 274 -5.01 -9.35 15.00
CA ARG A 274 -5.57 -8.72 16.20
C ARG A 274 -5.76 -7.21 16.02
N MET A 275 -4.80 -6.52 15.39
CA MET A 275 -4.87 -5.09 15.10
C MET A 275 -6.04 -4.77 14.16
N LEU A 276 -6.22 -5.52 13.06
CA LEU A 276 -7.32 -5.34 12.12
C LEU A 276 -8.71 -5.55 12.79
N MET A 277 -8.78 -6.48 13.75
CA MET A 277 -10.05 -6.79 14.44
C MET A 277 -10.43 -5.77 15.53
N ARG A 278 -9.50 -4.93 16.03
CA ARG A 278 -9.78 -3.98 17.12
C ARG A 278 -10.66 -2.81 16.72
N GLY A 279 -10.69 -2.43 15.45
CA GLY A 279 -11.49 -1.30 14.98
C GLY A 279 -11.05 0.08 15.49
N GLU A 280 -9.76 0.23 15.84
CA GLU A 280 -9.21 1.45 16.46
C GLU A 280 -9.35 2.72 15.59
N ARG A 281 -9.57 2.56 14.29
CA ARG A 281 -9.72 3.66 13.32
C ARG A 281 -11.16 3.88 12.85
N SER A 282 -12.11 3.10 13.35
CA SER A 282 -13.54 3.29 13.06
C SER A 282 -14.24 4.12 14.13
N GLU A 283 -15.28 4.85 13.72
CA GLU A 283 -16.07 5.70 14.61
C GLU A 283 -16.87 4.90 15.65
N ASP A 284 -17.26 3.68 15.32
CA ASP A 284 -18.08 2.79 16.17
C ASP A 284 -17.32 1.61 16.77
N GLY A 285 -15.98 1.57 16.62
CA GLY A 285 -15.14 0.50 17.14
C GLY A 285 -15.22 -0.81 16.33
N ARG A 286 -15.86 -0.80 15.13
CA ARG A 286 -15.96 -2.00 14.30
C ARG A 286 -14.63 -2.26 13.58
N GLY A 287 -14.03 -3.43 13.83
CA GLY A 287 -12.88 -3.97 13.10
C GLY A 287 -13.29 -4.89 11.96
N ALA A 288 -12.32 -5.67 11.47
CA ALA A 288 -12.55 -6.71 10.49
C ALA A 288 -13.48 -7.80 11.07
N ASP A 289 -14.46 -8.22 10.27
CA ASP A 289 -15.41 -9.28 10.67
C ASP A 289 -14.77 -10.68 10.55
N VAL A 290 -13.81 -10.84 9.63
CA VAL A 290 -13.05 -12.05 9.38
C VAL A 290 -11.63 -11.67 8.92
N VAL A 291 -10.64 -12.50 9.23
CA VAL A 291 -9.26 -12.29 8.77
C VAL A 291 -8.81 -13.50 7.96
N LEU A 292 -8.23 -13.24 6.78
CA LEU A 292 -7.69 -14.25 5.88
C LEU A 292 -6.16 -14.11 5.80
N ALA A 293 -5.48 -15.25 5.86
CA ALA A 293 -4.04 -15.34 5.58
C ALA A 293 -3.75 -15.78 4.14
N ASP A 294 -4.77 -16.20 3.41
CA ASP A 294 -4.66 -16.65 2.02
C ASP A 294 -5.85 -16.11 1.21
N MET A 295 -5.56 -15.46 0.09
CA MET A 295 -6.59 -14.91 -0.80
C MET A 295 -7.43 -16.02 -1.48
N ALA A 296 -6.94 -17.25 -1.53
CA ALA A 296 -7.68 -18.39 -2.06
C ALA A 296 -9.00 -18.66 -1.29
N ASP A 297 -9.10 -18.24 -0.03
CA ASP A 297 -10.30 -18.42 0.78
C ASP A 297 -11.38 -17.35 0.49
N LEU A 298 -11.02 -16.23 -0.12
CA LEU A 298 -11.92 -15.11 -0.33
C LEU A 298 -13.19 -15.46 -1.14
N PRO A 299 -13.13 -16.22 -2.25
CA PRO A 299 -14.34 -16.54 -3.02
C PRO A 299 -15.40 -17.29 -2.19
N ALA A 300 -14.96 -18.18 -1.29
CA ALA A 300 -15.86 -18.90 -0.41
C ALA A 300 -16.50 -17.99 0.65
N VAL A 301 -15.73 -17.05 1.20
CA VAL A 301 -16.23 -16.02 2.14
C VAL A 301 -17.27 -15.13 1.48
N VAL A 302 -17.01 -14.66 0.25
CA VAL A 302 -17.94 -13.83 -0.53
C VAL A 302 -19.23 -14.59 -0.85
N ALA A 303 -19.12 -15.87 -1.25
CA ALA A 303 -20.29 -16.72 -1.52
C ALA A 303 -21.16 -16.93 -0.27
N ALA A 304 -20.55 -17.19 0.89
CA ALA A 304 -21.26 -17.32 2.17
C ALA A 304 -21.96 -16.03 2.56
N PHE A 305 -21.30 -14.87 2.38
CA PHE A 305 -21.91 -13.55 2.63
C PHE A 305 -23.12 -13.32 1.72
N GLY A 306 -23.02 -13.64 0.43
CA GLY A 306 -24.13 -13.54 -0.54
C GLY A 306 -25.32 -14.44 -0.22
N ALA A 307 -25.07 -15.59 0.40
CA ALA A 307 -26.13 -16.56 0.74
C ALA A 307 -26.86 -16.24 2.06
N GLY A 308 -26.19 -15.67 3.08
CA GLY A 308 -26.76 -15.51 4.42
C GLY A 308 -26.23 -14.33 5.22
N GLY A 309 -25.53 -13.39 4.57
CA GLY A 309 -24.95 -12.22 5.23
C GLY A 309 -23.80 -12.56 6.17
N GLY A 310 -23.39 -11.58 7.00
CA GLY A 310 -22.25 -11.71 7.92
C GLY A 310 -22.36 -12.85 8.95
N ALA A 311 -23.58 -13.26 9.31
CA ALA A 311 -23.80 -14.37 10.24
C ALA A 311 -23.36 -15.72 9.64
N ALA A 312 -23.58 -15.94 8.34
CA ALA A 312 -23.16 -17.15 7.63
C ALA A 312 -21.63 -17.24 7.53
N VAL A 313 -20.94 -16.10 7.41
CA VAL A 313 -19.48 -16.04 7.37
C VAL A 313 -18.88 -16.44 8.72
N ARG A 314 -19.38 -15.89 9.81
CA ARG A 314 -18.85 -16.13 11.17
C ARG A 314 -18.95 -17.57 11.66
N GLY A 315 -19.86 -18.36 11.09
CA GLY A 315 -20.04 -19.78 11.44
C GLY A 315 -19.17 -20.77 10.64
N ALA A 316 -18.35 -20.30 9.72
CA ALA A 316 -17.63 -21.17 8.79
C ALA A 316 -16.18 -21.48 9.23
N SER A 317 -15.66 -22.62 8.77
CA SER A 317 -14.37 -23.18 9.22
C SER A 317 -13.11 -22.43 8.79
N TRP A 318 -13.21 -21.49 7.84
CA TRP A 318 -12.08 -20.64 7.42
C TRP A 318 -11.81 -19.44 8.33
N VAL A 319 -12.73 -19.13 9.27
CA VAL A 319 -12.55 -18.06 10.26
C VAL A 319 -11.49 -18.49 11.27
N ARG A 320 -10.22 -18.18 11.00
CA ARG A 320 -9.17 -18.26 12.00
C ARG A 320 -9.19 -16.98 12.82
N LEU A 321 -10.03 -16.95 13.84
CA LEU A 321 -9.90 -15.93 14.89
C LEU A 321 -8.56 -16.19 15.60
N PRO A 322 -7.69 -15.16 15.81
CA PRO A 322 -6.52 -15.31 16.65
C PRO A 322 -7.00 -15.86 18.00
N SER A 323 -6.37 -16.95 18.47
CA SER A 323 -6.66 -17.48 19.79
C SER A 323 -6.45 -16.38 20.81
N CYS A 324 -7.52 -15.95 21.49
CA CYS A 324 -7.42 -15.14 22.70
C CYS A 324 -6.69 -15.97 23.75
N SER A 325 -5.35 -15.89 23.78
CA SER A 325 -4.60 -16.27 24.97
C SER A 325 -4.84 -15.14 25.97
N SER A 326 -5.71 -15.44 26.93
CA SER A 326 -5.97 -14.69 28.15
C SER A 326 -4.71 -14.29 28.88
#